data_bae45f9c115000805891f1ccc2017f77
#
_entry.id   bae45f9c115000805891f1ccc2017f77
#
_cell.length_a   1.000
_cell.length_b   1.000
_cell.length_c   1.000
_cell.angle_alpha   90.00
_cell.angle_beta   90.00
_cell.angle_gamma   90.00
#
_symmetry.space_group_name_H-M   'P 1'
#
loop_
_entity.id
_entity.type
_entity.pdbx_description
1 polymer ?
#
loop_
_entity_poly.entity_id
_entity_poly.type
_entity_poly.pdbx_seq_one_letter_code
_entity_poly.pdbx_strand_id
1 'polypeptide(L)'
;MKLKLQLVRDGEVLFEIPISPADWPRDRLENESEAFETDFQRFPKIFLALSHETRFRMMKLLMEEEDRTINFADFVRDLNLNPKIVWENAKKLREGGLLEKVERGKYRCSEFGQIGFILLSFAFKRLMEALEEMESF
;
A
#
# COMPACT_ATOMS: atom_id res chain seq x y z
N MET A 1 -23.19 6.99 14.64
CA MET A 1 -21.86 7.62 14.72
C MET A 1 -21.35 7.87 13.32
N LYS A 2 -20.97 9.09 13.02
CA LYS A 2 -20.48 9.44 11.70
C LYS A 2 -18.96 9.50 11.69
N LEU A 3 -18.35 8.55 11.02
CA LEU A 3 -16.91 8.51 10.83
C LEU A 3 -16.58 8.82 9.40
N LYS A 4 -15.56 9.62 9.17
CA LYS A 4 -15.04 9.89 7.83
C LYS A 4 -13.53 9.89 7.82
N LEU A 5 -13.00 9.51 6.67
CA LEU A 5 -11.58 9.56 6.39
C LEU A 5 -11.32 10.80 5.55
N GLN A 6 -10.31 11.57 5.91
CA GLN A 6 -9.94 12.80 5.19
C GLN A 6 -8.49 12.75 4.77
N LEU A 7 -8.19 13.25 3.59
CA LEU A 7 -6.83 13.58 3.20
C LEU A 7 -6.66 15.09 3.34
N VAL A 8 -5.69 15.48 4.15
CA VAL A 8 -5.42 16.89 4.48
C VAL A 8 -4.00 17.24 4.04
N ARG A 9 -3.85 18.39 3.38
CA ARG A 9 -2.55 18.94 3.00
C ARG A 9 -2.50 20.39 3.51
N ASP A 10 -1.55 20.67 4.40
CA ASP A 10 -1.33 22.02 4.94
C ASP A 10 -2.62 22.66 5.49
N GLY A 11 -3.42 21.86 6.20
CA GLY A 11 -4.67 22.32 6.79
C GLY A 11 -5.87 22.33 5.86
N GLU A 12 -5.67 22.06 4.58
CA GLU A 12 -6.76 22.01 3.59
C GLU A 12 -7.20 20.56 3.34
N VAL A 13 -8.50 20.31 3.42
CA VAL A 13 -9.08 19.00 3.14
C VAL A 13 -9.18 18.82 1.64
N LEU A 14 -8.41 17.87 1.10
CA LEU A 14 -8.40 17.56 -0.34
C LEU A 14 -9.59 16.69 -0.74
N PHE A 15 -9.92 15.71 0.08
CA PHE A 15 -11.13 14.93 -0.07
C PHE A 15 -11.50 14.31 1.28
N GLU A 16 -12.76 13.89 1.39
CA GLU A 16 -13.21 13.11 2.52
C GLU A 16 -14.21 12.05 2.07
N ILE A 17 -14.17 10.91 2.74
CA ILE A 17 -15.11 9.82 2.48
C ILE A 17 -15.69 9.31 3.80
N PRO A 18 -17.02 9.09 3.85
CA PRO A 18 -17.62 8.40 4.98
C PRO A 18 -17.14 6.95 5.02
N ILE A 19 -16.94 6.41 6.21
CA ILE A 19 -16.49 5.01 6.36
C ILE A 19 -17.67 4.06 6.30
N SER A 20 -18.85 4.48 6.78
CA SER A 20 -20.03 3.65 6.74
C SER A 20 -20.84 3.88 5.47
N PRO A 21 -21.27 2.83 4.76
CA PRO A 21 -22.13 2.99 3.59
C PRO A 21 -23.44 3.73 3.88
N ALA A 22 -23.95 3.64 5.09
CA ALA A 22 -25.18 4.33 5.52
C ALA A 22 -25.05 5.85 5.48
N ASP A 23 -23.83 6.38 5.55
CA ASP A 23 -23.55 7.81 5.53
C ASP A 23 -23.31 8.36 4.12
N TRP A 24 -23.38 7.49 3.11
CA TRP A 24 -23.24 7.88 1.72
C TRP A 24 -24.61 8.10 1.09
N PRO A 25 -24.84 9.22 0.39
CA PRO A 25 -25.98 9.30 -0.51
C PRO A 25 -25.87 8.18 -1.55
N ARG A 26 -27.00 7.56 -1.88
CA ARG A 26 -27.00 6.39 -2.76
C ARG A 26 -26.36 6.65 -4.13
N ASP A 27 -26.69 7.77 -4.75
CA ASP A 27 -26.15 8.15 -6.05
C ASP A 27 -24.63 8.37 -5.97
N ARG A 28 -24.15 8.98 -4.90
CA ARG A 28 -22.71 9.20 -4.69
C ARG A 28 -21.97 7.87 -4.50
N LEU A 29 -22.54 6.95 -3.73
CA LEU A 29 -21.94 5.62 -3.52
C LEU A 29 -21.87 4.85 -4.84
N GLU A 30 -22.93 4.88 -5.62
CA GLU A 30 -22.97 4.22 -6.93
C GLU A 30 -21.93 4.81 -7.89
N ASN A 31 -21.83 6.14 -7.93
CA ASN A 31 -20.83 6.82 -8.78
C ASN A 31 -19.40 6.47 -8.37
N GLU A 32 -19.13 6.42 -7.07
CA GLU A 32 -17.81 6.07 -6.55
C GLU A 32 -17.46 4.61 -6.89
N SER A 33 -18.43 3.71 -6.78
CA SER A 33 -18.25 2.30 -7.12
C SER A 33 -17.96 2.11 -8.62
N GLU A 34 -18.65 2.84 -9.47
CA GLU A 34 -18.42 2.80 -10.91
C GLU A 34 -17.03 3.34 -11.27
N ALA A 35 -16.63 4.45 -10.65
CA ALA A 35 -15.32 5.03 -10.86
C ALA A 35 -14.20 4.05 -10.42
N PHE A 36 -14.41 3.35 -9.32
CA PHE A 36 -13.48 2.32 -8.86
C PHE A 36 -13.38 1.17 -9.88
N GLU A 37 -14.52 0.76 -10.43
CA GLU A 37 -14.56 -0.34 -11.39
C GLU A 37 -13.79 -0.03 -12.67
N THR A 38 -13.76 1.23 -13.13
CA THR A 38 -12.97 1.61 -14.30
C THR A 38 -11.48 1.43 -14.10
N ASP A 39 -11.00 1.50 -12.85
CA ASP A 39 -9.60 1.30 -12.49
C ASP A 39 -9.32 -0.09 -11.91
N PHE A 40 -10.26 -1.02 -12.07
CA PHE A 40 -10.20 -2.33 -11.42
C PHE A 40 -8.97 -3.14 -11.82
N GLN A 41 -8.43 -2.92 -13.01
CA GLN A 41 -7.21 -3.63 -13.43
C GLN A 41 -5.97 -3.19 -12.66
N ARG A 42 -5.95 -1.95 -12.20
CA ARG A 42 -4.83 -1.39 -11.46
C ARG A 42 -4.83 -1.83 -10.00
N PHE A 43 -5.96 -1.71 -9.31
CA PHE A 43 -6.03 -1.95 -7.86
C PHE A 43 -5.75 -3.39 -7.45
N PRO A 44 -6.25 -4.43 -8.15
CA PRO A 44 -5.92 -5.80 -7.77
C PRO A 44 -4.42 -6.09 -7.78
N LYS A 45 -3.67 -5.51 -8.71
CA LYS A 45 -2.22 -5.69 -8.78
C LYS A 45 -1.51 -5.12 -7.56
N ILE A 46 -1.98 -3.96 -7.07
CA ILE A 46 -1.44 -3.31 -5.88
C ILE A 46 -1.72 -4.18 -4.64
N PHE A 47 -2.97 -4.61 -4.47
CA PHE A 47 -3.36 -5.45 -3.35
C PHE A 47 -2.63 -6.79 -3.38
N LEU A 48 -2.53 -7.41 -4.55
CA LEU A 48 -1.81 -8.66 -4.72
C LEU A 48 -0.33 -8.50 -4.39
N ALA A 49 0.27 -7.40 -4.81
CA ALA A 49 1.67 -7.11 -4.52
C ALA A 49 1.95 -7.06 -3.02
N LEU A 50 1.00 -6.58 -2.21
CA LEU A 50 1.14 -6.46 -0.77
C LEU A 50 0.44 -7.58 0.02
N SER A 51 -0.04 -8.62 -0.63
CA SER A 51 -0.83 -9.67 0.01
C SER A 51 0.00 -10.78 0.67
N HIS A 52 1.31 -10.69 0.66
CA HIS A 52 2.19 -11.74 1.18
C HIS A 52 3.23 -11.17 2.15
N GLU A 53 3.49 -11.91 3.23
CA GLU A 53 4.42 -11.50 4.28
C GLU A 53 5.81 -11.16 3.73
N THR A 54 6.33 -11.97 2.84
CA THR A 54 7.66 -11.74 2.25
C THR A 54 7.74 -10.38 1.57
N ARG A 55 6.69 -10.00 0.83
CA ARG A 55 6.66 -8.71 0.14
C ARG A 55 6.56 -7.54 1.10
N PHE A 56 5.82 -7.67 2.19
CA PHE A 56 5.82 -6.67 3.24
C PHE A 56 7.21 -6.52 3.87
N ARG A 57 7.90 -7.61 4.12
CA ARG A 57 9.27 -7.58 4.65
C ARG A 57 10.24 -6.88 3.69
N MET A 58 10.10 -7.14 2.40
CA MET A 58 10.92 -6.47 1.38
C MET A 58 10.68 -4.97 1.39
N MET A 59 9.42 -4.55 1.43
CA MET A 59 9.07 -3.13 1.51
C MET A 59 9.58 -2.50 2.80
N LYS A 60 9.49 -3.21 3.92
CA LYS A 60 10.03 -2.75 5.20
C LYS A 60 11.53 -2.49 5.11
N LEU A 61 12.27 -3.44 4.55
CA LEU A 61 13.72 -3.29 4.36
C LEU A 61 14.06 -2.06 3.51
N LEU A 62 13.32 -1.87 2.42
CA LEU A 62 13.50 -0.69 1.56
C LEU A 62 13.21 0.60 2.31
N MET A 63 12.14 0.65 3.08
CA MET A 63 11.76 1.86 3.81
C MET A 63 12.76 2.23 4.90
N GLU A 64 13.47 1.25 5.43
CA GLU A 64 14.50 1.47 6.45
C GLU A 64 15.83 1.92 5.87
N GLU A 65 16.06 1.73 4.58
CA GLU A 65 17.24 2.23 3.91
C GLU A 65 17.15 3.75 3.72
N GLU A 66 18.29 4.42 3.85
CA GLU A 66 18.33 5.89 3.78
C GLU A 66 17.81 6.44 2.46
N ASP A 67 18.17 5.80 1.35
CA ASP A 67 17.77 6.21 0.01
C ASP A 67 16.65 5.34 -0.59
N ARG A 68 16.04 4.48 0.22
CA ARG A 68 14.98 3.55 -0.21
C ARG A 68 15.43 2.63 -1.34
N THR A 69 16.72 2.27 -1.32
CA THR A 69 17.35 1.46 -2.36
C THR A 69 18.09 0.28 -1.71
N ILE A 70 18.03 -0.89 -2.34
CA ILE A 70 18.69 -2.10 -1.82
C ILE A 70 19.20 -2.95 -2.99
N ASN A 71 20.33 -3.61 -2.78
CA ASN A 71 20.85 -4.58 -3.74
C ASN A 71 20.13 -5.92 -3.59
N PHE A 72 19.98 -6.63 -4.69
CA PHE A 72 19.35 -7.95 -4.70
C PHE A 72 20.03 -8.91 -3.71
N ALA A 73 21.37 -8.89 -3.65
CA ALA A 73 22.14 -9.73 -2.73
C ALA A 73 21.79 -9.44 -1.26
N ASP A 74 21.51 -8.18 -0.94
CA ASP A 74 21.11 -7.78 0.41
C ASP A 74 19.71 -8.28 0.75
N PHE A 75 18.79 -8.27 -0.21
CA PHE A 75 17.48 -8.87 -0.02
C PHE A 75 17.60 -10.36 0.33
N VAL A 76 18.40 -11.08 -0.46
CA VAL A 76 18.60 -12.52 -0.23
C VAL A 76 19.18 -12.78 1.15
N ARG A 77 20.21 -12.03 1.54
CA ARG A 77 20.85 -12.17 2.83
C ARG A 77 19.92 -11.82 3.99
N ASP A 78 19.29 -10.64 3.92
CA ASP A 78 18.49 -10.12 5.04
C ASP A 78 17.18 -10.87 5.23
N LEU A 79 16.59 -11.36 4.13
CA LEU A 79 15.38 -12.19 4.20
C LEU A 79 15.70 -13.65 4.48
N ASN A 80 16.95 -14.07 4.27
CA ASN A 80 17.37 -15.46 4.39
C ASN A 80 16.50 -16.39 3.56
N LEU A 81 16.28 -16.02 2.31
CA LEU A 81 15.46 -16.77 1.37
C LEU A 81 16.24 -17.14 0.12
N ASN A 82 15.74 -18.16 -0.58
CA ASN A 82 16.28 -18.56 -1.87
C ASN A 82 16.20 -17.40 -2.87
N PRO A 83 17.27 -17.15 -3.66
CA PRO A 83 17.26 -16.07 -4.66
C PRO A 83 16.08 -16.11 -5.62
N LYS A 84 15.63 -17.29 -6.01
CA LYS A 84 14.47 -17.42 -6.91
C LYS A 84 13.19 -16.88 -6.26
N ILE A 85 12.98 -17.16 -4.98
CA ILE A 85 11.82 -16.68 -4.22
C ILE A 85 11.88 -15.16 -4.10
N VAL A 86 13.05 -14.61 -3.80
CA VAL A 86 13.25 -13.16 -3.72
C VAL A 86 12.95 -12.52 -5.07
N TRP A 87 13.47 -13.10 -6.15
CA TRP A 87 13.24 -12.58 -7.50
C TRP A 87 11.75 -12.57 -7.88
N GLU A 88 11.05 -13.66 -7.59
CA GLU A 88 9.62 -13.77 -7.88
C GLU A 88 8.79 -12.73 -7.11
N ASN A 89 9.13 -12.50 -5.86
CA ASN A 89 8.45 -11.50 -5.05
C ASN A 89 8.79 -10.07 -5.48
N ALA A 90 10.04 -9.81 -5.84
CA ALA A 90 10.45 -8.52 -6.41
C ALA A 90 9.68 -8.22 -7.69
N LYS A 91 9.50 -9.23 -8.54
CA LYS A 91 8.73 -9.10 -9.77
C LYS A 91 7.28 -8.68 -9.49
N LYS A 92 6.64 -9.29 -8.51
CA LYS A 92 5.26 -8.94 -8.13
C LYS A 92 5.16 -7.52 -7.59
N LEU A 93 6.12 -7.09 -6.80
CA LEU A 93 6.18 -5.71 -6.32
C LEU A 93 6.35 -4.73 -7.49
N ARG A 94 7.17 -5.07 -8.47
CA ARG A 94 7.35 -4.25 -9.67
C ARG A 94 6.08 -4.19 -10.51
N GLU A 95 5.40 -5.30 -10.68
CA GLU A 95 4.12 -5.35 -11.41
C GLU A 95 3.05 -4.49 -10.75
N GLY A 96 3.08 -4.39 -9.42
CA GLY A 96 2.19 -3.51 -8.67
C GLY A 96 2.64 -2.05 -8.65
N GLY A 97 3.78 -1.73 -9.25
CA GLY A 97 4.30 -0.36 -9.30
C GLY A 97 4.95 0.13 -8.01
N LEU A 98 5.20 -0.77 -7.06
CA LEU A 98 5.75 -0.41 -5.76
C LEU A 98 7.27 -0.40 -5.73
N LEU A 99 7.88 -1.13 -6.64
CA LEU A 99 9.32 -1.33 -6.71
C LEU A 99 9.82 -1.01 -8.12
N GLU A 100 10.97 -0.36 -8.22
CA GLU A 100 11.65 -0.05 -9.49
C GLU A 100 13.01 -0.71 -9.50
N LYS A 101 13.42 -1.19 -10.67
CA LYS A 101 14.78 -1.65 -10.89
C LYS A 101 15.57 -0.47 -11.45
N VAL A 102 16.54 0.06 -10.68
CA VAL A 102 17.29 1.26 -11.07
C VAL A 102 18.54 0.94 -11.85
N GLU A 103 19.13 -0.22 -11.60
CA GLU A 103 20.24 -0.77 -12.38
C GLU A 103 20.32 -2.27 -12.10
N ARG A 104 21.23 -2.96 -12.77
CA ARG A 104 21.36 -4.40 -12.60
C ARG A 104 21.58 -4.79 -11.14
N GLY A 105 20.69 -5.63 -10.60
CA GLY A 105 20.78 -6.11 -9.24
C GLY A 105 20.46 -5.08 -8.17
N LYS A 106 19.87 -3.94 -8.54
CA LYS A 106 19.58 -2.87 -7.59
C LYS A 106 18.13 -2.40 -7.75
N TYR A 107 17.41 -2.34 -6.62
CA TYR A 107 16.00 -1.97 -6.57
C TYR A 107 15.78 -0.76 -5.69
N ARG A 108 14.82 0.05 -6.07
CA ARG A 108 14.40 1.22 -5.29
C ARG A 108 12.90 1.17 -5.09
N CYS A 109 12.46 1.57 -3.90
CA CYS A 109 11.03 1.79 -3.65
C CYS A 109 10.57 2.99 -4.46
N SER A 110 9.56 2.81 -5.31
CA SER A 110 8.99 3.92 -6.07
C SER A 110 8.36 4.94 -5.13
N GLU A 111 8.17 6.17 -5.61
CA GLU A 111 7.46 7.19 -4.82
C GLU A 111 6.05 6.71 -4.47
N PHE A 112 5.36 6.13 -5.43
CA PHE A 112 4.06 5.51 -5.21
C PHE A 112 4.15 4.36 -4.20
N GLY A 113 5.21 3.55 -4.28
CA GLY A 113 5.44 2.44 -3.34
C GLY A 113 5.63 2.91 -1.91
N GLN A 114 6.34 4.01 -1.71
CA GLN A 114 6.53 4.58 -0.36
C GLN A 114 5.20 5.02 0.24
N ILE A 115 4.43 5.78 -0.52
CA ILE A 115 3.11 6.27 -0.07
C ILE A 115 2.14 5.10 0.10
N GLY A 116 2.10 4.19 -0.87
CA GLY A 116 1.22 3.03 -0.83
C GLY A 116 1.49 2.11 0.35
N PHE A 117 2.77 1.87 0.65
CA PHE A 117 3.14 1.06 1.80
C PHE A 117 2.69 1.69 3.11
N ILE A 118 2.90 2.99 3.27
CA ILE A 118 2.46 3.71 4.49
C ILE A 118 0.93 3.65 4.62
N LEU A 119 0.21 3.90 3.52
CA LEU A 119 -1.26 3.88 3.53
C LEU A 119 -1.83 2.49 3.83
N LEU A 120 -1.30 1.46 3.16
CA LEU A 120 -1.84 0.11 3.22
C LEU A 120 -1.30 -0.71 4.39
N SER A 121 -0.39 -0.15 5.17
CA SER A 121 0.14 -0.80 6.36
C SER A 121 -0.04 0.06 7.60
N PHE A 122 0.75 1.10 7.76
CA PHE A 122 0.76 1.91 8.99
C PHE A 122 -0.57 2.64 9.22
N ALA A 123 -1.08 3.30 8.19
CA ALA A 123 -2.34 4.03 8.32
C ALA A 123 -3.52 3.08 8.52
N PHE A 124 -3.55 1.98 7.76
CA PHE A 124 -4.60 0.98 7.89
C PHE A 124 -4.58 0.33 9.29
N LYS A 125 -3.40 -0.01 9.79
CA LYS A 125 -3.26 -0.56 11.14
C LYS A 125 -3.82 0.39 12.20
N ARG A 126 -3.44 1.66 12.12
CA ARG A 126 -3.94 2.66 13.07
C ARG A 126 -5.44 2.89 12.96
N LEU A 127 -5.96 2.86 11.73
CA LEU A 127 -7.40 2.96 11.52
C LEU A 127 -8.13 1.81 12.19
N MET A 128 -7.65 0.58 11.98
CA MET A 128 -8.26 -0.61 12.59
C MET A 128 -8.19 -0.56 14.12
N GLU A 129 -7.06 -0.14 14.68
CA GLU A 129 -6.91 0.00 16.13
C GLU A 129 -7.89 1.03 16.70
N ALA A 130 -8.04 2.16 16.02
CA ALA A 130 -8.98 3.19 16.43
C ALA A 130 -10.42 2.70 16.42
N LEU A 131 -10.79 1.94 15.37
CA LEU A 131 -12.13 1.36 15.25
C LEU A 131 -12.38 0.30 16.33
N GLU A 132 -11.39 -0.50 16.66
CA GLU A 132 -11.50 -1.52 17.70
C GLU A 132 -11.70 -0.92 19.09
N GLU A 133 -11.10 0.24 19.36
CA GLU A 133 -11.30 0.96 20.61
C GLU A 133 -12.70 1.55 20.74
N MET A 134 -13.40 1.71 19.63
CA MET A 134 -14.80 2.13 19.63
C MET A 134 -15.66 0.88 19.77
N GLU A 135 -16.39 0.74 20.86
CA GLU A 135 -17.18 -0.45 21.19
C GLU A 135 -18.18 -0.88 20.12
N SER A 136 -18.45 -0.03 19.15
CA SER A 136 -19.34 -0.32 18.04
C SER A 136 -18.71 -1.21 16.98
N PHE A 137 -17.48 -1.63 17.21
CA PHE A 137 -16.73 -2.41 16.22
C PHE A 137 -16.53 -3.87 16.64
#